data_63c8a114be9e18625f063f9af4fcd5ba
#
_entry.id   63c8a114be9e18625f063f9af4fcd5ba
#
_cell.length_a   1.000
_cell.length_b   1.000
_cell.length_c   1.000
_cell.angle_alpha   90.00
_cell.angle_beta   90.00
_cell.angle_gamma   90.00
#
_symmetry.space_group_name_H-M   'P 1'
#
loop_
_entity.id
_entity.type
_entity.pdbx_description
1 polymer ?
#
loop_
_entity_poly.entity_id
_entity_poly.type
_entity_poly.pdbx_seq_one_letter_code
_entity_poly.pdbx_strand_id
1 'polypeptide(L)'
;TQQDSDSPKQSSTVSNTENSKEQPVVSYTDHQSKPNNDKWSNPANYKNDIPVQILGINDVHGNIDTTGKTWIGYRSYQNAGNAARLAGYLNNAESDFKQKNPNGTSIRVEAGDIVGASPATSSLLQDEPTMHALKEMHIEIGTLGNHEFDKGLDEFDRVLEGKAPKKGQFNQEEQNYPHENSGIQIVVANLVRKSDGQIPFGWKPYLIKEVESNGKKSKIGFIGIETTDLPKLTFAKNLKDYEVLDEAESIAKYDKILQDQGVHAIVVLAHTGVETYKGKTEGDAVKILQKLYRIDPDNSVDLYIAAHSHQYANGAVGNTKIVQAASFSKAYDDSIGYIDPSTNDFVKGSLVTHVYPVMSSTDDKDIKADPDVEQVIKDAQQRTSKITNSVIGKAEKAKDITKDLNSDTENEVGDLVVDAQLAEAKREGIAADVALTNG
;
A
#
# COMPACT_ATOMS: atom_id res chain seq x y z
N THR A 1 7.29 70.15 30.92
CA THR A 1 7.12 70.91 29.67
C THR A 1 7.85 70.20 28.53
N GLN A 2 7.02 69.80 27.55
CA GLN A 2 7.32 69.60 26.13
C GLN A 2 8.39 68.62 25.74
N GLN A 3 8.05 67.43 25.26
CA GLN A 3 7.67 67.06 23.87
C GLN A 3 8.74 67.50 22.85
N ASP A 4 9.33 66.44 22.29
CA ASP A 4 9.23 66.30 20.85
C ASP A 4 9.62 64.86 20.40
N SER A 5 8.82 64.39 19.50
CA SER A 5 8.79 63.15 18.80
C SER A 5 9.89 63.06 17.75
N ASP A 6 10.53 61.89 17.64
CA ASP A 6 11.10 61.48 16.36
C ASP A 6 10.96 59.98 16.16
N SER A 7 10.14 59.64 15.17
CA SER A 7 9.89 58.29 14.70
C SER A 7 11.04 57.81 13.84
N PRO A 8 11.53 56.56 14.00
CA PRO A 8 12.44 56.00 13.03
C PRO A 8 11.66 55.45 11.84
N LYS A 9 12.15 55.83 10.66
CA LYS A 9 11.71 55.40 9.35
C LYS A 9 11.76 53.87 9.24
N GLN A 10 10.61 53.29 8.85
CA GLN A 10 10.56 51.92 8.35
C GLN A 10 11.40 51.79 7.09
N SER A 11 12.47 50.98 7.17
CA SER A 11 13.13 50.45 5.98
C SER A 11 12.30 49.26 5.52
N SER A 12 11.57 49.40 4.43
CA SER A 12 10.96 48.31 3.71
C SER A 12 12.04 47.43 3.10
N THR A 13 12.38 46.36 3.78
CA THR A 13 13.05 45.22 3.13
C THR A 13 12.00 44.51 2.31
N VAL A 14 12.04 44.72 1.01
CA VAL A 14 11.33 43.88 0.04
C VAL A 14 11.99 42.52 0.12
N SER A 15 11.37 41.59 0.83
CA SER A 15 11.70 40.17 0.70
C SER A 15 11.17 39.74 -0.66
N ASN A 16 12.05 39.54 -1.63
CA ASN A 16 11.77 38.76 -2.82
C ASN A 16 11.52 37.32 -2.38
N THR A 17 10.31 37.00 -1.96
CA THR A 17 9.82 35.66 -2.02
C THR A 17 9.47 35.40 -3.48
N GLU A 18 10.40 34.79 -4.20
CA GLU A 18 10.05 34.06 -5.41
C GLU A 18 8.97 33.05 -5.00
N ASN A 19 7.73 33.34 -5.35
CA ASN A 19 6.64 32.38 -5.35
C ASN A 19 7.01 31.33 -6.41
N SER A 20 7.78 30.31 -6.03
CA SER A 20 7.88 29.10 -6.82
C SER A 20 6.47 28.51 -6.87
N LYS A 21 5.81 28.66 -8.02
CA LYS A 21 4.46 28.08 -8.21
C LYS A 21 4.56 26.59 -7.99
N GLU A 22 3.90 26.09 -6.94
CA GLU A 22 3.77 24.65 -6.71
C GLU A 22 3.15 24.00 -7.96
N GLN A 23 3.50 22.74 -8.20
CA GLN A 23 2.94 21.99 -9.32
C GLN A 23 1.42 21.87 -9.17
N PRO A 24 0.67 21.94 -10.26
CA PRO A 24 -0.77 21.78 -10.21
C PRO A 24 -1.15 20.40 -9.70
N VAL A 25 -2.16 20.36 -8.84
CA VAL A 25 -2.75 19.12 -8.33
C VAL A 25 -4.11 18.95 -9.01
N VAL A 26 -4.27 17.82 -9.68
CA VAL A 26 -5.49 17.47 -10.43
C VAL A 26 -6.13 16.24 -9.82
N SER A 27 -7.46 16.23 -9.74
CA SER A 27 -8.22 15.06 -9.30
C SER A 27 -8.95 14.43 -10.46
N TYR A 28 -8.90 13.10 -10.54
CA TYR A 28 -9.67 12.32 -11.49
C TYR A 28 -10.86 11.69 -10.79
N THR A 29 -11.94 11.50 -11.52
CA THR A 29 -13.14 10.85 -11.00
C THR A 29 -13.35 9.52 -11.71
N ASP A 30 -13.36 8.44 -10.94
CA ASP A 30 -13.74 7.13 -11.42
C ASP A 30 -15.28 7.03 -11.39
N HIS A 31 -15.89 7.09 -12.55
CA HIS A 31 -17.34 7.10 -12.71
C HIS A 31 -17.95 5.71 -12.74
N GLN A 32 -17.16 4.71 -13.06
CA GLN A 32 -17.60 3.36 -13.30
C GLN A 32 -17.01 2.39 -12.28
N SER A 33 -17.79 1.43 -11.89
CA SER A 33 -17.34 0.33 -11.03
C SER A 33 -16.66 -0.81 -11.81
N LYS A 34 -16.72 -0.75 -13.15
CA LYS A 34 -16.16 -1.77 -14.05
C LYS A 34 -15.16 -1.17 -15.03
N PRO A 35 -14.00 -1.80 -15.22
CA PRO A 35 -12.92 -1.28 -16.06
C PRO A 35 -13.32 -1.03 -17.52
N ASN A 36 -14.23 -1.83 -18.04
CA ASN A 36 -14.57 -1.83 -19.47
C ASN A 36 -15.32 -0.58 -19.94
N ASN A 37 -15.85 0.21 -19.01
CA ASN A 37 -16.61 1.42 -19.34
C ASN A 37 -15.83 2.70 -19.10
N ASP A 38 -14.63 2.60 -18.53
CA ASP A 38 -13.77 3.74 -18.27
C ASP A 38 -12.91 4.09 -19.49
N LYS A 39 -12.49 5.33 -19.54
CA LYS A 39 -11.72 5.87 -20.65
C LYS A 39 -10.25 5.50 -20.52
N TRP A 40 -9.76 4.73 -21.47
CA TRP A 40 -8.36 4.38 -21.63
C TRP A 40 -7.76 5.04 -22.86
N SER A 41 -6.43 5.13 -22.92
CA SER A 41 -5.74 5.52 -24.13
C SER A 41 -6.01 4.51 -25.25
N ASN A 42 -6.25 4.99 -26.47
CA ASN A 42 -6.53 4.13 -27.62
C ASN A 42 -5.24 3.44 -28.09
N PRO A 43 -5.15 2.10 -28.08
CA PRO A 43 -3.96 1.38 -28.54
C PRO A 43 -3.54 1.72 -29.98
N ALA A 44 -4.48 2.07 -30.84
CA ALA A 44 -4.21 2.43 -32.22
C ALA A 44 -3.29 3.64 -32.39
N ASN A 45 -3.23 4.52 -31.37
CA ASN A 45 -2.36 5.69 -31.36
C ASN A 45 -0.92 5.38 -30.92
N TYR A 46 -0.64 4.15 -30.47
CA TYR A 46 0.63 3.75 -29.86
C TYR A 46 1.19 2.47 -30.46
N LYS A 47 1.02 2.27 -31.77
CA LYS A 47 1.40 1.03 -32.48
C LYS A 47 2.89 0.72 -32.42
N ASN A 48 3.73 1.74 -32.25
CA ASN A 48 5.18 1.61 -32.19
C ASN A 48 5.73 1.65 -30.74
N ASP A 49 4.85 1.73 -29.78
CA ASP A 49 5.18 1.87 -28.37
C ASP A 49 4.92 0.56 -27.63
N ILE A 50 5.46 0.44 -26.41
CA ILE A 50 5.36 -0.77 -25.60
C ILE A 50 4.22 -0.59 -24.60
N PRO A 51 3.13 -1.39 -24.70
CA PRO A 51 2.03 -1.32 -23.76
C PRO A 51 2.43 -1.89 -22.40
N VAL A 52 2.10 -1.18 -21.33
CA VAL A 52 2.38 -1.60 -19.94
C VAL A 52 1.16 -1.36 -19.08
N GLN A 53 0.82 -2.38 -18.28
CA GLN A 53 -0.16 -2.28 -17.21
C GLN A 53 0.53 -2.47 -15.86
N ILE A 54 0.22 -1.59 -14.90
CA ILE A 54 0.58 -1.75 -13.50
C ILE A 54 -0.71 -1.93 -12.70
N LEU A 55 -0.81 -3.07 -12.01
CA LEU A 55 -1.91 -3.38 -11.09
C LEU A 55 -1.38 -3.28 -9.66
N GLY A 56 -1.97 -2.42 -8.86
CA GLY A 56 -1.51 -2.12 -7.50
C GLY A 56 -2.53 -2.45 -6.43
N ILE A 57 -2.04 -2.89 -5.29
CA ILE A 57 -2.78 -3.08 -4.04
C ILE A 57 -2.00 -2.47 -2.89
N ASN A 58 -2.67 -2.20 -1.80
CA ASN A 58 -2.04 -1.65 -0.60
C ASN A 58 -2.85 -2.01 0.64
N ASP A 59 -2.18 -1.99 1.80
CA ASP A 59 -2.84 -2.13 3.11
C ASP A 59 -3.77 -3.34 3.18
N VAL A 60 -3.28 -4.50 2.79
CA VAL A 60 -4.03 -5.77 2.84
C VAL A 60 -4.30 -6.17 4.28
N HIS A 61 -3.34 -5.95 5.18
CA HIS A 61 -3.47 -6.24 6.61
C HIS A 61 -4.07 -7.62 6.89
N GLY A 62 -3.62 -8.64 6.18
CA GLY A 62 -4.08 -10.00 6.40
C GLY A 62 -5.57 -10.25 6.12
N ASN A 63 -6.26 -9.31 5.51
CA ASN A 63 -7.68 -9.43 5.19
C ASN A 63 -7.89 -10.28 3.92
N ILE A 64 -7.60 -11.56 4.02
CA ILE A 64 -7.73 -12.50 2.91
C ILE A 64 -9.13 -13.10 2.79
N ASP A 65 -9.85 -13.24 3.91
CA ASP A 65 -11.17 -13.89 3.98
C ASP A 65 -12.30 -12.94 4.45
N THR A 66 -12.01 -11.66 4.58
CA THR A 66 -12.95 -10.66 5.07
C THR A 66 -13.56 -9.85 3.94
N THR A 67 -14.78 -9.38 4.17
CA THR A 67 -15.45 -8.41 3.31
C THR A 67 -15.98 -7.25 4.15
N GLY A 68 -16.23 -6.13 3.52
CA GLY A 68 -16.78 -4.98 4.21
C GLY A 68 -17.07 -3.82 3.27
N LYS A 69 -17.59 -2.74 3.85
CA LYS A 69 -17.86 -1.50 3.12
C LYS A 69 -16.57 -0.82 2.68
N THR A 70 -16.57 -0.29 1.47
CA THR A 70 -15.49 0.57 0.96
C THR A 70 -16.06 1.75 0.16
N TRP A 71 -15.33 2.87 0.14
CA TRP A 71 -15.63 4.03 -0.67
C TRP A 71 -14.61 4.14 -1.79
N ILE A 72 -15.09 4.12 -3.03
CA ILE A 72 -14.25 4.31 -4.23
C ILE A 72 -14.89 5.41 -5.07
N GLY A 73 -14.13 6.46 -5.33
CA GLY A 73 -14.69 7.65 -5.93
C GLY A 73 -15.76 8.29 -5.01
N TYR A 74 -16.97 8.41 -5.52
CA TYR A 74 -18.10 8.97 -4.79
C TYR A 74 -19.13 7.92 -4.37
N ARG A 75 -18.82 6.64 -4.51
CA ARG A 75 -19.72 5.53 -4.21
C ARG A 75 -19.20 4.66 -3.09
N SER A 76 -20.13 4.14 -2.29
CA SER A 76 -19.87 3.06 -1.36
C SER A 76 -20.29 1.72 -1.95
N TYR A 77 -19.54 0.69 -1.61
CA TYR A 77 -19.79 -0.69 -2.00
C TYR A 77 -19.84 -1.56 -0.75
N GLN A 78 -20.91 -2.33 -0.61
CA GLN A 78 -21.09 -3.25 0.51
C GLN A 78 -20.46 -4.61 0.20
N ASN A 79 -19.96 -5.29 1.24
CA ASN A 79 -19.38 -6.61 1.12
C ASN A 79 -18.24 -6.72 0.10
N ALA A 80 -17.48 -5.63 -0.06
CA ALA A 80 -16.31 -5.59 -0.93
C ALA A 80 -15.15 -6.43 -0.34
N GLY A 81 -14.33 -7.03 -1.18
CA GLY A 81 -13.23 -7.94 -0.83
C GLY A 81 -13.65 -9.36 -1.23
N ASN A 82 -13.04 -10.34 -0.85
CA ASN A 82 -11.84 -10.79 -0.19
C ASN A 82 -10.63 -10.94 -1.16
N ALA A 83 -9.57 -11.63 -0.73
CA ALA A 83 -8.39 -11.81 -1.56
C ALA A 83 -8.64 -12.68 -2.81
N ALA A 84 -9.48 -13.70 -2.74
CA ALA A 84 -9.79 -14.54 -3.90
C ALA A 84 -10.58 -13.77 -4.97
N ARG A 85 -11.49 -12.90 -4.56
CA ARG A 85 -12.20 -12.01 -5.49
C ARG A 85 -11.28 -10.92 -6.03
N LEU A 86 -10.43 -10.33 -5.19
CA LEU A 86 -9.40 -9.39 -5.63
C LEU A 86 -8.55 -10.02 -6.74
N ALA A 87 -8.06 -11.24 -6.55
CA ALA A 87 -7.30 -11.96 -7.56
C ALA A 87 -8.09 -12.18 -8.85
N GLY A 88 -9.38 -12.47 -8.75
CA GLY A 88 -10.29 -12.56 -9.89
C GLY A 88 -10.38 -11.26 -10.67
N TYR A 89 -10.48 -10.13 -9.99
CA TYR A 89 -10.46 -8.79 -10.62
C TYR A 89 -9.13 -8.49 -11.28
N LEU A 90 -8.00 -8.80 -10.64
CA LEU A 90 -6.67 -8.62 -11.23
C LEU A 90 -6.50 -9.48 -12.48
N ASN A 91 -6.93 -10.72 -12.44
CA ASN A 91 -6.88 -11.62 -13.60
C ASN A 91 -7.73 -11.09 -14.76
N ASN A 92 -8.93 -10.59 -14.47
CA ASN A 92 -9.81 -9.99 -15.47
C ASN A 92 -9.21 -8.71 -16.07
N ALA A 93 -8.66 -7.83 -15.23
CA ALA A 93 -8.02 -6.60 -15.69
C ALA A 93 -6.82 -6.90 -16.60
N GLU A 94 -5.99 -7.87 -16.26
CA GLU A 94 -4.88 -8.32 -17.11
C GLU A 94 -5.36 -8.91 -18.41
N SER A 95 -6.39 -9.75 -18.38
CA SER A 95 -6.99 -10.35 -19.58
C SER A 95 -7.53 -9.29 -20.55
N ASP A 96 -8.29 -8.32 -20.04
CA ASP A 96 -8.82 -7.22 -20.84
C ASP A 96 -7.69 -6.36 -21.44
N PHE A 97 -6.67 -6.06 -20.67
CA PHE A 97 -5.51 -5.33 -21.15
C PHE A 97 -4.80 -6.07 -22.29
N LYS A 98 -4.52 -7.35 -22.12
CA LYS A 98 -3.82 -8.17 -23.12
C LYS A 98 -4.65 -8.44 -24.35
N GLN A 99 -5.97 -8.45 -24.24
CA GLN A 99 -6.86 -8.57 -25.39
C GLN A 99 -6.74 -7.35 -26.30
N LYS A 100 -6.62 -6.16 -25.73
CA LYS A 100 -6.44 -4.89 -26.46
C LYS A 100 -4.98 -4.65 -26.86
N ASN A 101 -4.04 -5.21 -26.13
CA ASN A 101 -2.59 -5.06 -26.28
C ASN A 101 -1.92 -6.44 -26.22
N PRO A 102 -2.00 -7.28 -27.29
CA PRO A 102 -1.57 -8.69 -27.22
C PRO A 102 -0.12 -8.91 -26.79
N ASN A 103 0.76 -7.92 -27.05
CA ASN A 103 2.17 -7.98 -26.69
C ASN A 103 2.52 -7.09 -25.47
N GLY A 104 1.50 -6.65 -24.74
CA GLY A 104 1.69 -5.83 -23.54
C GLY A 104 2.17 -6.64 -22.34
N THR A 105 2.80 -5.95 -21.39
CA THR A 105 3.27 -6.51 -20.12
C THR A 105 2.41 -5.98 -18.99
N SER A 106 1.90 -6.88 -18.14
CA SER A 106 1.19 -6.54 -16.90
C SER A 106 2.04 -6.90 -15.70
N ILE A 107 2.17 -5.96 -14.77
CA ILE A 107 3.00 -6.10 -13.57
C ILE A 107 2.13 -5.82 -12.35
N ARG A 108 2.15 -6.73 -11.36
CA ARG A 108 1.37 -6.60 -10.13
C ARG A 108 2.27 -6.23 -8.97
N VAL A 109 1.89 -5.19 -8.24
CA VAL A 109 2.71 -4.60 -7.18
C VAL A 109 1.89 -4.34 -5.90
N GLU A 110 2.59 -4.15 -4.77
CA GLU A 110 1.97 -3.76 -3.50
C GLU A 110 2.76 -2.60 -2.85
N ALA A 111 2.09 -1.76 -2.09
CA ALA A 111 2.65 -0.55 -1.49
C ALA A 111 2.75 -0.61 0.05
N GLY A 112 2.91 -1.80 0.63
CA GLY A 112 3.14 -1.98 2.07
C GLY A 112 1.90 -2.24 2.91
N ASP A 113 2.10 -2.51 4.19
CA ASP A 113 1.08 -2.93 5.16
C ASP A 113 0.26 -4.15 4.68
N ILE A 114 0.94 -5.12 4.10
CA ILE A 114 0.30 -6.37 3.70
C ILE A 114 0.05 -7.29 4.88
N VAL A 115 0.87 -7.18 5.92
CA VAL A 115 0.78 -7.91 7.18
C VAL A 115 0.51 -6.95 8.35
N GLY A 116 0.19 -7.49 9.52
CA GLY A 116 -0.01 -6.74 10.75
C GLY A 116 -1.46 -6.28 10.94
N ALA A 117 -1.89 -6.21 12.21
CA ALA A 117 -3.28 -5.94 12.60
C ALA A 117 -4.29 -6.85 11.86
N SER A 118 -3.89 -8.08 11.61
CA SER A 118 -4.57 -9.02 10.72
C SER A 118 -5.68 -9.78 11.44
N PRO A 119 -6.77 -10.15 10.74
CA PRO A 119 -7.77 -11.09 11.24
C PRO A 119 -7.18 -12.46 11.58
N ALA A 120 -7.89 -13.22 12.40
CA ALA A 120 -7.41 -14.47 12.98
C ALA A 120 -6.95 -15.51 11.94
N THR A 121 -7.62 -15.62 10.81
CA THR A 121 -7.28 -16.57 9.76
C THR A 121 -5.84 -16.40 9.27
N SER A 122 -5.33 -15.18 9.25
CA SER A 122 -3.95 -14.89 8.89
C SER A 122 -3.04 -14.72 10.09
N SER A 123 -3.45 -13.95 11.12
CA SER A 123 -2.59 -13.59 12.24
C SER A 123 -2.17 -14.79 13.09
N LEU A 124 -3.05 -15.78 13.29
CA LEU A 124 -2.72 -16.98 14.04
C LEU A 124 -1.68 -17.88 13.35
N LEU A 125 -1.47 -17.69 12.07
CA LEU A 125 -0.43 -18.31 11.25
C LEU A 125 0.65 -17.31 10.83
N GLN A 126 0.90 -16.30 11.66
CA GLN A 126 1.96 -15.30 11.50
C GLN A 126 1.94 -14.56 10.14
N ASP A 127 0.75 -14.39 9.56
CA ASP A 127 0.52 -13.80 8.25
C ASP A 127 1.13 -14.58 7.06
N GLU A 128 1.56 -15.79 7.26
CA GLU A 128 2.00 -16.64 6.15
C GLU A 128 0.88 -16.94 5.14
N PRO A 129 -0.40 -17.13 5.56
CA PRO A 129 -1.49 -17.26 4.59
C PRO A 129 -1.65 -16.03 3.68
N THR A 130 -1.44 -14.84 4.19
CA THR A 130 -1.45 -13.61 3.37
C THR A 130 -0.31 -13.62 2.35
N MET A 131 0.91 -13.96 2.77
CA MET A 131 2.03 -14.06 1.85
C MET A 131 1.78 -15.12 0.76
N HIS A 132 1.19 -16.24 1.13
CA HIS A 132 0.82 -17.31 0.21
C HIS A 132 -0.28 -16.86 -0.78
N ALA A 133 -1.29 -16.14 -0.30
CA ALA A 133 -2.32 -15.56 -1.16
C ALA A 133 -1.72 -14.57 -2.17
N LEU A 134 -0.81 -13.71 -1.76
CA LEU A 134 -0.13 -12.78 -2.65
C LEU A 134 0.76 -13.47 -3.68
N LYS A 135 1.38 -14.58 -3.30
CA LYS A 135 2.12 -15.43 -4.24
C LYS A 135 1.20 -15.97 -5.35
N GLU A 136 0.05 -16.53 -4.96
CA GLU A 136 -0.94 -17.04 -5.92
C GLU A 136 -1.61 -15.90 -6.74
N MET A 137 -1.63 -14.68 -6.23
CA MET A 137 -2.02 -13.47 -6.99
C MET A 137 -0.94 -12.99 -7.95
N HIS A 138 0.25 -13.57 -7.92
CA HIS A 138 1.39 -13.13 -8.73
C HIS A 138 1.85 -11.69 -8.45
N ILE A 139 1.79 -11.24 -7.22
CA ILE A 139 2.40 -9.97 -6.81
C ILE A 139 3.91 -10.13 -6.91
N GLU A 140 4.55 -9.27 -7.72
CA GLU A 140 5.97 -9.41 -8.07
C GLU A 140 6.88 -8.50 -7.27
N ILE A 141 6.45 -7.26 -7.04
CA ILE A 141 7.26 -6.20 -6.44
C ILE A 141 6.45 -5.55 -5.32
N GLY A 142 7.11 -5.30 -4.20
CA GLY A 142 6.47 -4.64 -3.08
C GLY A 142 7.41 -3.73 -2.33
N THR A 143 6.87 -3.01 -1.37
CA THR A 143 7.62 -2.21 -0.41
C THR A 143 7.15 -2.47 1.01
N LEU A 144 7.67 -1.72 1.96
CA LEU A 144 7.35 -1.86 3.38
C LEU A 144 6.39 -0.75 3.81
N GLY A 145 5.42 -1.12 4.66
CA GLY A 145 4.70 -0.19 5.48
C GLY A 145 5.17 -0.25 6.95
N ASN A 146 4.51 0.50 7.82
CA ASN A 146 4.87 0.50 9.23
C ASN A 146 4.52 -0.82 9.93
N HIS A 147 3.51 -1.54 9.49
CA HIS A 147 3.11 -2.81 10.10
C HIS A 147 4.02 -3.99 9.75
N GLU A 148 4.87 -3.90 8.74
CA GLU A 148 5.94 -4.88 8.50
C GLU A 148 6.97 -4.90 9.63
N PHE A 149 7.01 -3.85 10.45
CA PHE A 149 7.84 -3.75 11.65
C PHE A 149 7.17 -4.27 12.93
N ASP A 150 5.91 -4.64 12.92
CA ASP A 150 5.15 -4.99 14.15
C ASP A 150 5.84 -6.06 15.00
N LYS A 151 6.42 -7.07 14.38
CA LYS A 151 7.15 -8.17 15.04
C LYS A 151 8.67 -8.10 14.81
N GLY A 152 9.14 -6.98 14.27
CA GLY A 152 10.52 -6.80 13.81
C GLY A 152 10.72 -7.30 12.38
N LEU A 153 11.68 -6.68 11.69
CA LEU A 153 11.96 -7.01 10.28
C LEU A 153 12.49 -8.43 10.08
N ASP A 154 13.15 -9.02 11.08
CA ASP A 154 13.59 -10.42 10.99
C ASP A 154 12.40 -11.36 10.80
N GLU A 155 11.31 -11.13 11.53
CA GLU A 155 10.08 -11.93 11.37
C GLU A 155 9.39 -11.64 10.04
N PHE A 156 9.36 -10.39 9.59
CA PHE A 156 8.82 -10.09 8.26
C PHE A 156 9.64 -10.77 7.17
N ASP A 157 10.97 -10.72 7.23
CA ASP A 157 11.84 -11.42 6.27
C ASP A 157 11.62 -12.94 6.31
N ARG A 158 11.40 -13.51 7.50
CA ARG A 158 11.09 -14.94 7.64
C ARG A 158 9.85 -15.33 6.84
N VAL A 159 8.73 -14.61 7.03
CA VAL A 159 7.48 -14.94 6.32
C VAL A 159 7.55 -14.60 4.83
N LEU A 160 8.24 -13.53 4.47
CA LEU A 160 8.48 -13.13 3.08
C LEU A 160 9.24 -14.22 2.31
N GLU A 161 10.31 -14.74 2.90
CA GLU A 161 11.18 -15.76 2.30
C GLU A 161 10.66 -17.18 2.47
N GLY A 162 9.66 -17.41 3.31
CA GLY A 162 9.10 -18.71 3.59
C GLY A 162 10.03 -19.61 4.41
N LYS A 163 10.76 -19.00 5.35
CA LYS A 163 11.61 -19.74 6.29
C LYS A 163 10.78 -20.29 7.45
N ALA A 164 11.11 -21.49 7.92
CA ALA A 164 10.46 -22.08 9.08
C ALA A 164 10.74 -21.27 10.36
N PRO A 165 9.79 -21.15 11.28
CA PRO A 165 10.05 -20.57 12.59
C PRO A 165 10.97 -21.48 13.42
N LYS A 166 11.58 -20.92 14.45
CA LYS A 166 12.37 -21.72 15.41
C LYS A 166 11.48 -22.76 16.07
N LYS A 167 12.05 -23.93 16.39
CA LYS A 167 11.33 -25.00 17.09
C LYS A 167 10.70 -24.45 18.39
N GLY A 168 9.39 -24.68 18.55
CA GLY A 168 8.62 -24.23 19.72
C GLY A 168 8.24 -22.74 19.71
N GLN A 169 8.66 -22.00 18.68
CA GLN A 169 8.18 -20.64 18.48
C GLN A 169 6.78 -20.69 17.86
N PHE A 170 5.87 -19.86 18.35
CA PHE A 170 4.48 -19.81 17.92
C PHE A 170 3.67 -21.09 18.24
N ASN A 171 2.46 -21.20 17.67
CA ASN A 171 1.60 -22.36 17.86
C ASN A 171 1.96 -23.53 16.93
N GLN A 172 1.39 -24.70 17.20
CA GLN A 172 1.69 -25.91 16.43
C GLN A 172 1.20 -25.82 14.98
N GLU A 173 0.10 -25.15 14.72
CA GLU A 173 -0.43 -24.98 13.37
C GLU A 173 0.51 -24.12 12.51
N GLU A 174 1.15 -23.09 13.12
CA GLU A 174 2.19 -22.32 12.47
C GLU A 174 3.45 -23.16 12.20
N GLN A 175 3.87 -24.01 13.16
CA GLN A 175 5.00 -24.90 12.95
C GLN A 175 4.78 -25.85 11.77
N ASN A 176 3.55 -26.29 11.57
CA ASN A 176 3.15 -27.24 10.53
C ASN A 176 2.74 -26.57 9.21
N TYR A 177 2.63 -25.24 9.18
CA TYR A 177 2.22 -24.52 7.98
C TYR A 177 3.25 -24.73 6.85
N PRO A 178 2.83 -24.90 5.59
CA PRO A 178 3.77 -25.07 4.47
C PRO A 178 4.44 -23.73 4.15
N HIS A 179 5.61 -23.51 4.75
CA HIS A 179 6.37 -22.28 4.58
C HIS A 179 6.88 -22.16 3.15
N GLU A 180 6.45 -21.12 2.44
CA GLU A 180 6.80 -20.88 1.04
C GLU A 180 7.32 -19.46 0.84
N ASN A 181 8.33 -19.32 -0.02
CA ASN A 181 8.79 -18.00 -0.46
C ASN A 181 7.66 -17.28 -1.21
N SER A 182 7.36 -16.05 -0.84
CA SER A 182 6.29 -15.26 -1.45
C SER A 182 6.56 -14.92 -2.92
N GLY A 183 7.82 -14.90 -3.34
CA GLY A 183 8.24 -14.42 -4.65
C GLY A 183 8.23 -12.91 -4.80
N ILE A 184 7.85 -12.17 -3.76
CA ILE A 184 7.82 -10.71 -3.80
C ILE A 184 9.23 -10.16 -3.62
N GLN A 185 9.65 -9.31 -4.55
CA GLN A 185 10.89 -8.55 -4.45
C GLN A 185 10.62 -7.21 -3.77
N ILE A 186 11.23 -7.00 -2.61
CA ILE A 186 11.08 -5.77 -1.85
C ILE A 186 12.03 -4.69 -2.37
N VAL A 187 11.49 -3.52 -2.63
CA VAL A 187 12.23 -2.29 -2.89
C VAL A 187 11.95 -1.29 -1.76
N VAL A 188 13.00 -0.69 -1.23
CA VAL A 188 12.91 0.38 -0.23
C VAL A 188 14.16 1.24 -0.30
N ALA A 189 13.98 2.52 -0.64
CA ALA A 189 15.09 3.42 -0.92
C ALA A 189 15.60 4.18 0.32
N ASN A 190 14.72 4.38 1.30
CA ASN A 190 14.97 5.29 2.42
C ASN A 190 15.03 4.63 3.79
N LEU A 191 15.13 3.31 3.84
CA LEU A 191 15.35 2.56 5.08
C LEU A 191 16.77 2.02 5.10
N VAL A 192 17.55 2.40 6.10
CA VAL A 192 18.96 1.98 6.24
C VAL A 192 19.27 1.54 7.66
N ARG A 193 20.25 0.64 7.82
CA ARG A 193 20.80 0.31 9.12
C ARG A 193 21.63 1.47 9.64
N LYS A 194 21.46 1.80 10.93
CA LYS A 194 22.31 2.82 11.60
C LYS A 194 23.77 2.43 11.62
N SER A 195 24.08 1.12 11.67
CA SER A 195 25.45 0.63 11.80
C SER A 195 26.34 0.88 10.58
N ASP A 196 25.78 0.77 9.36
CA ASP A 196 26.57 0.85 8.12
C ASP A 196 25.92 1.69 7.01
N GLY A 197 24.72 2.23 7.25
CA GLY A 197 23.99 3.02 6.26
C GLY A 197 23.46 2.23 5.07
N GLN A 198 23.51 0.90 5.14
CA GLN A 198 23.03 0.01 4.07
C GLN A 198 21.57 -0.37 4.24
N ILE A 199 20.90 -0.63 3.14
CA ILE A 199 19.53 -1.18 3.14
C ILE A 199 19.58 -2.61 3.70
N PRO A 200 18.69 -2.98 4.64
CA PRO A 200 18.75 -4.30 5.29
C PRO A 200 18.30 -5.44 4.37
N PHE A 201 18.66 -6.69 4.76
CA PHE A 201 18.22 -7.95 4.13
C PHE A 201 18.56 -8.11 2.66
N GLY A 202 19.48 -7.32 2.13
CA GLY A 202 19.81 -7.34 0.69
C GLY A 202 18.71 -6.76 -0.20
N TRP A 203 17.69 -6.16 0.37
CA TRP A 203 16.67 -5.43 -0.38
C TRP A 203 17.29 -4.28 -1.17
N LYS A 204 16.65 -3.91 -2.25
CA LYS A 204 17.17 -2.90 -3.17
C LYS A 204 16.42 -1.58 -3.03
N PRO A 205 17.07 -0.45 -3.30
CA PRO A 205 16.39 0.85 -3.33
C PRO A 205 15.43 0.95 -4.50
N TYR A 206 15.75 0.29 -5.60
CA TYR A 206 14.94 0.21 -6.81
C TYR A 206 15.13 -1.13 -7.52
N LEU A 207 14.22 -1.43 -8.42
CA LEU A 207 14.28 -2.57 -9.33
C LEU A 207 14.05 -2.07 -10.75
N ILE A 208 14.79 -2.62 -11.71
CA ILE A 208 14.57 -2.37 -13.13
C ILE A 208 13.93 -3.62 -13.72
N LYS A 209 12.79 -3.44 -14.39
CA LYS A 209 12.12 -4.52 -15.13
C LYS A 209 12.17 -4.25 -16.62
N GLU A 210 12.67 -5.21 -17.39
CA GLU A 210 12.64 -5.15 -18.85
C GLU A 210 11.24 -5.43 -19.37
N VAL A 211 10.83 -4.68 -20.39
CA VAL A 211 9.58 -4.86 -21.12
C VAL A 211 9.88 -4.94 -22.61
N GLU A 212 9.07 -5.71 -23.32
CA GLU A 212 9.26 -5.94 -24.74
C GLU A 212 7.91 -6.04 -25.45
N SER A 213 7.84 -5.48 -26.66
CA SER A 213 6.68 -5.61 -27.53
C SER A 213 7.15 -5.53 -28.99
N ASN A 214 6.78 -6.52 -29.82
CA ASN A 214 7.11 -6.56 -31.25
C ASN A 214 8.61 -6.39 -31.55
N GLY A 215 9.47 -7.02 -30.73
CA GLY A 215 10.92 -6.95 -30.87
C GLY A 215 11.56 -5.66 -30.35
N LYS A 216 10.80 -4.71 -29.84
CA LYS A 216 11.28 -3.48 -29.21
C LYS A 216 11.36 -3.68 -27.70
N LYS A 217 12.43 -3.18 -27.09
CA LYS A 217 12.71 -3.33 -25.65
C LYS A 217 12.78 -1.97 -24.97
N SER A 218 12.38 -1.93 -23.72
CA SER A 218 12.55 -0.81 -22.81
C SER A 218 12.64 -1.30 -21.37
N LYS A 219 12.65 -0.38 -20.42
CA LYS A 219 12.83 -0.66 -18.99
C LYS A 219 11.91 0.22 -18.17
N ILE A 220 11.44 -0.32 -17.05
CA ILE A 220 10.69 0.41 -16.02
C ILE A 220 11.46 0.31 -14.71
N GLY A 221 11.64 1.43 -14.01
CA GLY A 221 12.18 1.48 -12.67
C GLY A 221 11.08 1.52 -11.62
N PHE A 222 11.26 0.76 -10.54
CA PHE A 222 10.37 0.76 -9.38
C PHE A 222 11.19 1.17 -8.17
N ILE A 223 10.81 2.26 -7.51
CA ILE A 223 11.43 2.78 -6.28
C ILE A 223 10.48 2.54 -5.12
N GLY A 224 10.97 2.05 -3.98
CA GLY A 224 10.17 1.87 -2.77
C GLY A 224 10.45 2.96 -1.73
N ILE A 225 9.42 3.40 -1.03
CA ILE A 225 9.51 4.46 -0.01
C ILE A 225 8.69 4.08 1.24
N GLU A 226 9.34 4.18 2.39
CA GLU A 226 8.72 4.09 3.71
C GLU A 226 8.43 5.49 4.27
N THR A 227 7.40 5.60 5.09
CA THR A 227 7.07 6.87 5.76
C THR A 227 8.10 7.29 6.79
N THR A 228 8.47 8.57 6.81
CA THR A 228 9.30 9.15 7.87
C THR A 228 8.58 9.24 9.22
N ASP A 229 7.27 9.03 9.27
CA ASP A 229 6.50 8.93 10.50
C ASP A 229 6.68 7.58 11.24
N LEU A 230 7.43 6.66 10.66
CA LEU A 230 7.64 5.30 11.20
C LEU A 230 7.98 5.27 12.70
N PRO A 231 8.84 6.16 13.26
CA PRO A 231 9.12 6.17 14.70
C PRO A 231 7.91 6.41 15.61
N LYS A 232 6.86 7.03 15.09
CA LYS A 232 5.60 7.27 15.82
C LYS A 232 4.60 6.13 15.68
N LEU A 233 4.85 5.20 14.75
CA LEU A 233 3.88 4.19 14.28
C LEU A 233 4.25 2.77 14.66
N THR A 234 5.47 2.54 15.15
CA THR A 234 5.94 1.21 15.52
C THR A 234 6.66 1.21 16.85
N PHE A 235 6.83 0.04 17.45
CA PHE A 235 7.58 -0.10 18.69
C PHE A 235 9.05 0.30 18.52
N ALA A 236 9.54 1.15 19.42
CA ALA A 236 10.92 1.64 19.38
C ALA A 236 11.95 0.50 19.32
N LYS A 237 11.71 -0.61 20.01
CA LYS A 237 12.60 -1.80 19.99
C LYS A 237 12.76 -2.42 18.61
N ASN A 238 11.73 -2.33 17.76
CA ASN A 238 11.74 -2.89 16.41
C ASN A 238 12.36 -1.95 15.38
N LEU A 239 12.55 -0.68 15.74
CA LEU A 239 13.15 0.34 14.89
C LEU A 239 14.55 0.77 15.31
N LYS A 240 15.02 0.36 16.48
CA LYS A 240 16.26 0.86 17.12
C LYS A 240 17.51 0.79 16.23
N ASP A 241 17.59 -0.20 15.35
CA ASP A 241 18.76 -0.44 14.49
C ASP A 241 18.64 0.20 13.11
N TYR A 242 17.52 0.89 12.82
CA TYR A 242 17.20 1.44 11.52
C TYR A 242 16.92 2.93 11.57
N GLU A 243 17.13 3.57 10.44
CA GLU A 243 16.82 4.98 10.20
C GLU A 243 16.02 5.10 8.91
N VAL A 244 15.02 5.98 8.92
CA VAL A 244 14.23 6.32 7.74
C VAL A 244 14.66 7.70 7.24
N LEU A 245 15.13 7.76 5.99
CA LEU A 245 15.58 8.98 5.35
C LEU A 245 14.40 9.73 4.71
N ASP A 246 14.61 10.99 4.35
CA ASP A 246 13.58 11.81 3.69
C ASP A 246 13.05 11.15 2.41
N GLU A 247 11.75 11.13 2.25
CA GLU A 247 11.07 10.48 1.15
C GLU A 247 11.41 11.14 -0.20
N ALA A 248 11.22 12.46 -0.30
CA ALA A 248 11.43 13.19 -1.55
C ALA A 248 12.90 13.21 -1.99
N GLU A 249 13.84 13.40 -1.05
CA GLU A 249 15.27 13.35 -1.34
C GLU A 249 15.69 11.96 -1.81
N SER A 250 15.15 10.91 -1.23
CA SER A 250 15.44 9.53 -1.62
C SER A 250 14.90 9.21 -3.01
N ILE A 251 13.68 9.65 -3.32
CA ILE A 251 13.11 9.52 -4.67
C ILE A 251 13.99 10.25 -5.69
N ALA A 252 14.35 11.50 -5.42
CA ALA A 252 15.19 12.30 -6.33
C ALA A 252 16.55 11.63 -6.61
N LYS A 253 17.18 11.08 -5.57
CA LYS A 253 18.46 10.36 -5.70
C LYS A 253 18.36 9.19 -6.66
N TYR A 254 17.38 8.31 -6.48
CA TYR A 254 17.28 7.09 -7.27
C TYR A 254 16.62 7.31 -8.63
N ASP A 255 15.74 8.29 -8.75
CA ASP A 255 15.24 8.77 -10.04
C ASP A 255 16.40 9.21 -10.95
N LYS A 256 17.34 10.01 -10.41
CA LYS A 256 18.52 10.42 -11.14
C LYS A 256 19.42 9.24 -11.54
N ILE A 257 19.66 8.30 -10.64
CA ILE A 257 20.45 7.09 -10.92
C ILE A 257 19.79 6.27 -12.04
N LEU A 258 18.47 6.12 -12.01
CA LEU A 258 17.73 5.42 -13.06
C LEU A 258 17.80 6.16 -14.39
N GLN A 259 17.62 7.47 -14.41
CA GLN A 259 17.76 8.28 -15.62
C GLN A 259 19.16 8.17 -16.22
N ASP A 260 20.20 8.19 -15.39
CA ASP A 260 21.59 8.01 -15.82
C ASP A 260 21.85 6.63 -16.46
N GLN A 261 21.00 5.64 -16.17
CA GLN A 261 21.00 4.31 -16.79
C GLN A 261 20.04 4.22 -18.00
N GLY A 262 19.47 5.34 -18.43
CA GLY A 262 18.53 5.38 -19.55
C GLY A 262 17.13 4.92 -19.19
N VAL A 263 16.76 4.86 -17.91
CA VAL A 263 15.41 4.47 -17.45
C VAL A 263 14.66 5.73 -17.06
N HIS A 264 13.61 6.05 -17.80
CA HIS A 264 12.79 7.24 -17.61
C HIS A 264 11.30 6.91 -17.32
N ALA A 265 10.89 5.67 -17.47
CA ALA A 265 9.59 5.18 -16.99
C ALA A 265 9.76 4.71 -15.54
N ILE A 266 9.22 5.48 -14.60
CA ILE A 266 9.50 5.29 -13.17
C ILE A 266 8.20 5.25 -12.37
N VAL A 267 8.05 4.19 -11.56
CA VAL A 267 6.96 3.97 -10.62
C VAL A 267 7.52 4.01 -9.20
N VAL A 268 6.87 4.76 -8.33
CA VAL A 268 7.18 4.79 -6.90
C VAL A 268 6.09 4.03 -6.15
N LEU A 269 6.51 3.05 -5.35
CA LEU A 269 5.67 2.35 -4.38
C LEU A 269 5.94 2.99 -3.01
N ALA A 270 4.99 3.74 -2.47
CA ALA A 270 5.25 4.55 -1.30
C ALA A 270 4.19 4.35 -0.22
N HIS A 271 4.64 3.97 0.97
CA HIS A 271 3.75 3.83 2.13
C HIS A 271 3.50 5.19 2.79
N THR A 272 2.81 6.06 2.06
CA THR A 272 2.45 7.44 2.46
C THR A 272 1.04 7.77 1.98
N GLY A 273 0.27 8.45 2.81
CA GLY A 273 -1.17 8.64 2.59
C GLY A 273 -1.55 9.74 1.61
N VAL A 274 -2.66 9.52 0.96
CA VAL A 274 -3.33 10.49 0.08
C VAL A 274 -4.82 10.16 0.02
N GLU A 275 -5.66 11.15 -0.22
CA GLU A 275 -7.06 10.93 -0.54
C GLU A 275 -7.52 11.86 -1.67
N THR A 276 -8.47 11.38 -2.45
CA THR A 276 -9.24 12.20 -3.40
C THR A 276 -10.68 12.24 -2.92
N TYR A 277 -11.10 13.42 -2.48
CA TYR A 277 -12.44 13.64 -1.94
C TYR A 277 -12.97 14.98 -2.38
N LYS A 278 -14.22 15.01 -2.89
CA LYS A 278 -14.89 16.24 -3.36
C LYS A 278 -14.02 17.07 -4.32
N GLY A 279 -13.36 16.39 -5.27
CA GLY A 279 -12.54 17.06 -6.29
C GLY A 279 -11.19 17.57 -5.79
N LYS A 280 -10.78 17.21 -4.58
CA LYS A 280 -9.46 17.54 -4.01
C LYS A 280 -8.64 16.26 -3.79
N THR A 281 -7.38 16.34 -4.18
CA THR A 281 -6.38 15.30 -3.89
C THR A 281 -5.37 15.91 -2.93
N GLU A 282 -5.27 15.36 -1.72
CA GLU A 282 -4.43 15.89 -0.64
C GLU A 282 -3.90 14.79 0.28
N GLY A 283 -2.85 15.09 1.01
CA GLY A 283 -2.20 14.19 1.95
C GLY A 283 -0.68 14.29 1.89
N ASP A 284 -0.01 13.47 2.71
CA ASP A 284 1.46 13.46 2.79
C ASP A 284 2.12 13.16 1.46
N ALA A 285 1.54 12.25 0.68
CA ALA A 285 2.08 11.89 -0.64
C ALA A 285 2.08 13.07 -1.61
N VAL A 286 1.07 13.93 -1.56
CA VAL A 286 1.04 15.17 -2.37
C VAL A 286 2.17 16.11 -1.96
N LYS A 287 2.39 16.28 -0.65
CA LYS A 287 3.47 17.13 -0.13
C LYS A 287 4.86 16.59 -0.51
N ILE A 288 5.04 15.27 -0.49
CA ILE A 288 6.26 14.59 -0.91
C ILE A 288 6.53 14.86 -2.39
N LEU A 289 5.52 14.72 -3.25
CA LEU A 289 5.67 15.01 -4.68
C LEU A 289 5.95 16.48 -4.95
N GLN A 290 5.28 17.39 -4.26
CA GLN A 290 5.58 18.82 -4.38
C GLN A 290 7.02 19.12 -3.98
N LYS A 291 7.51 18.54 -2.90
CA LYS A 291 8.93 18.65 -2.49
C LYS A 291 9.85 18.05 -3.55
N LEU A 292 9.51 16.89 -4.12
CA LEU A 292 10.29 16.29 -5.20
C LEU A 292 10.45 17.24 -6.39
N TYR A 293 9.37 17.88 -6.83
CA TYR A 293 9.43 18.85 -7.94
C TYR A 293 10.21 20.10 -7.59
N ARG A 294 10.25 20.52 -6.33
CA ARG A 294 11.15 21.61 -5.90
C ARG A 294 12.61 21.21 -5.93
N ILE A 295 12.94 19.97 -5.52
CA ILE A 295 14.32 19.45 -5.53
C ILE A 295 14.79 19.16 -6.95
N ASP A 296 13.93 18.54 -7.75
CA ASP A 296 14.22 18.10 -9.11
C ASP A 296 12.98 18.30 -10.01
N PRO A 297 12.85 19.49 -10.64
CA PRO A 297 11.75 19.76 -11.57
C PRO A 297 11.73 18.82 -12.78
N ASP A 298 12.87 18.24 -13.14
CA ASP A 298 13.05 17.36 -14.30
C ASP A 298 13.01 15.87 -13.92
N ASN A 299 12.44 15.54 -12.76
CA ASN A 299 12.25 14.15 -12.36
C ASN A 299 11.37 13.39 -13.38
N SER A 300 11.60 12.09 -13.50
CA SER A 300 10.89 11.20 -14.41
C SER A 300 9.84 10.32 -13.71
N VAL A 301 9.39 10.66 -12.51
CA VAL A 301 8.38 9.86 -11.81
C VAL A 301 7.03 9.99 -12.51
N ASP A 302 6.53 8.90 -13.05
CA ASP A 302 5.28 8.84 -13.82
C ASP A 302 4.09 8.45 -12.99
N LEU A 303 4.28 7.50 -12.05
CA LEU A 303 3.24 6.91 -11.22
C LEU A 303 3.71 6.77 -9.78
N TYR A 304 2.87 7.22 -8.87
CA TYR A 304 3.06 7.11 -7.43
C TYR A 304 1.91 6.30 -6.84
N ILE A 305 2.17 5.08 -6.40
CA ILE A 305 1.20 4.21 -5.75
C ILE A 305 1.35 4.40 -4.24
N ALA A 306 0.37 5.07 -3.66
CA ALA A 306 0.32 5.44 -2.25
C ALA A 306 -0.36 4.36 -1.39
N ALA A 307 -0.31 4.56 -0.06
CA ALA A 307 -0.82 3.62 0.93
C ALA A 307 -1.03 4.31 2.28
N HIS A 308 -1.18 3.55 3.33
CA HIS A 308 -1.16 3.98 4.74
C HIS A 308 -2.46 4.61 5.25
N SER A 309 -3.06 5.53 4.52
CA SER A 309 -4.28 6.21 4.97
C SER A 309 -5.57 5.43 4.73
N HIS A 310 -5.49 4.28 4.01
CA HIS A 310 -6.63 3.43 3.65
C HIS A 310 -7.70 4.12 2.81
N GLN A 311 -7.38 5.25 2.19
CA GLN A 311 -8.33 6.07 1.43
C GLN A 311 -8.28 5.78 -0.07
N TYR A 312 -9.33 6.16 -0.75
CA TYR A 312 -9.35 6.25 -2.20
C TYR A 312 -8.60 7.50 -2.66
N ALA A 313 -7.74 7.36 -3.65
CA ALA A 313 -7.18 8.49 -4.35
C ALA A 313 -6.95 8.17 -5.83
N ASN A 314 -7.23 9.15 -6.68
CA ASN A 314 -6.85 9.14 -8.08
C ASN A 314 -6.68 10.59 -8.55
N GLY A 315 -5.44 10.96 -8.84
CA GLY A 315 -5.11 12.32 -9.21
C GLY A 315 -3.73 12.43 -9.84
N ALA A 316 -3.22 13.64 -9.90
CA ALA A 316 -1.88 13.92 -10.38
C ALA A 316 -1.29 15.13 -9.65
N VAL A 317 0.03 15.12 -9.47
CA VAL A 317 0.83 16.28 -9.05
C VAL A 317 1.84 16.54 -10.17
N GLY A 318 1.68 17.66 -10.87
CA GLY A 318 2.47 17.90 -12.08
C GLY A 318 2.26 16.77 -13.11
N ASN A 319 3.34 16.17 -13.56
CA ASN A 319 3.30 15.06 -14.52
C ASN A 319 3.24 13.67 -13.87
N THR A 320 3.15 13.59 -12.55
CA THR A 320 3.12 12.33 -11.82
C THR A 320 1.69 11.97 -11.43
N LYS A 321 1.21 10.81 -11.90
CA LYS A 321 -0.07 10.24 -11.46
C LYS A 321 0.06 9.70 -10.05
N ILE A 322 -1.00 9.84 -9.24
CA ILE A 322 -1.04 9.35 -7.86
C ILE A 322 -2.34 8.60 -7.60
N VAL A 323 -2.23 7.39 -7.05
CA VAL A 323 -3.38 6.52 -6.75
C VAL A 323 -3.23 5.90 -5.38
N GLN A 324 -4.35 5.61 -4.74
CA GLN A 324 -4.44 4.72 -3.57
C GLN A 324 -5.74 3.92 -3.65
N ALA A 325 -5.66 2.64 -3.35
CA ALA A 325 -6.76 1.68 -3.50
C ALA A 325 -7.32 1.22 -2.15
N ALA A 326 -7.81 2.17 -1.35
CA ALA A 326 -8.43 1.90 -0.06
C ALA A 326 -7.60 0.92 0.80
N SER A 327 -8.18 -0.22 1.21
CA SER A 327 -7.50 -1.21 2.06
C SER A 327 -8.22 -2.56 2.06
N PHE A 328 -7.62 -3.55 2.73
CA PHE A 328 -8.25 -4.82 3.14
C PHE A 328 -8.77 -5.67 1.97
N SER A 329 -8.05 -5.68 0.86
CA SER A 329 -8.43 -6.43 -0.36
C SER A 329 -9.75 -5.95 -0.99
N LYS A 330 -10.21 -4.74 -0.68
CA LYS A 330 -11.50 -4.21 -1.14
C LYS A 330 -11.42 -3.41 -2.44
N ALA A 331 -10.21 -3.11 -2.90
CA ALA A 331 -9.97 -2.31 -4.10
C ALA A 331 -8.60 -2.64 -4.71
N TYR A 332 -8.40 -2.20 -5.94
CA TYR A 332 -7.11 -2.23 -6.64
C TYR A 332 -7.00 -1.01 -7.55
N ASP A 333 -5.78 -0.60 -7.88
CA ASP A 333 -5.53 0.39 -8.90
C ASP A 333 -5.07 -0.29 -10.20
N ASP A 334 -5.44 0.32 -11.31
CA ASP A 334 -5.14 -0.16 -12.67
C ASP A 334 -4.63 1.02 -13.48
N SER A 335 -3.38 0.93 -13.95
CA SER A 335 -2.70 1.97 -14.69
C SER A 335 -2.16 1.40 -15.98
N ILE A 336 -2.56 1.99 -17.11
CA ILE A 336 -2.13 1.55 -18.43
C ILE A 336 -1.49 2.73 -19.16
N GLY A 337 -0.30 2.50 -19.69
CA GLY A 337 0.44 3.49 -20.47
C GLY A 337 1.29 2.83 -21.55
N TYR A 338 1.92 3.66 -22.35
CA TYR A 338 2.71 3.22 -23.50
C TYR A 338 4.10 3.84 -23.44
N ILE A 339 5.14 2.99 -23.46
CA ILE A 339 6.53 3.42 -23.41
C ILE A 339 7.08 3.56 -24.83
N ASP A 340 7.64 4.72 -25.13
CA ASP A 340 8.41 4.95 -26.34
C ASP A 340 9.80 4.31 -26.19
N PRO A 341 10.12 3.27 -26.99
CA PRO A 341 11.42 2.59 -26.88
C PRO A 341 12.61 3.49 -27.27
N SER A 342 12.38 4.59 -27.99
CA SER A 342 13.45 5.53 -28.34
C SER A 342 13.85 6.46 -27.21
N THR A 343 12.92 6.77 -26.29
CA THR A 343 13.17 7.63 -25.12
C THR A 343 13.25 6.84 -23.81
N ASN A 344 12.76 5.62 -23.79
CA ASN A 344 12.57 4.80 -22.59
C ASN A 344 11.69 5.49 -21.54
N ASP A 345 10.74 6.28 -21.98
CA ASP A 345 9.79 6.99 -21.15
C ASP A 345 8.36 6.72 -21.63
N PHE A 346 7.38 6.88 -20.76
CA PHE A 346 5.99 6.89 -21.17
C PHE A 346 5.75 8.01 -22.17
N VAL A 347 5.03 7.70 -23.24
CA VAL A 347 4.54 8.72 -24.16
C VAL A 347 3.66 9.68 -23.38
N LYS A 348 3.92 10.96 -23.51
CA LYS A 348 3.19 12.01 -22.78
C LYS A 348 1.68 11.89 -22.99
N GLY A 349 0.94 11.85 -21.88
CA GLY A 349 -0.51 11.72 -21.90
C GLY A 349 -1.03 10.30 -22.14
N SER A 350 -0.15 9.30 -22.35
CA SER A 350 -0.57 7.92 -22.57
C SER A 350 -0.99 7.18 -21.30
N LEU A 351 -0.38 7.53 -20.16
CA LEU A 351 -0.65 6.86 -18.88
C LEU A 351 -1.99 7.31 -18.30
N VAL A 352 -2.91 6.37 -18.18
CA VAL A 352 -4.23 6.56 -17.56
C VAL A 352 -4.35 5.67 -16.34
N THR A 353 -4.89 6.22 -15.27
CA THR A 353 -5.01 5.55 -13.96
C THR A 353 -6.47 5.47 -13.52
N HIS A 354 -6.87 4.31 -13.00
CA HIS A 354 -8.17 4.09 -12.39
C HIS A 354 -8.01 3.32 -11.08
N VAL A 355 -9.01 3.48 -10.20
CA VAL A 355 -9.14 2.70 -8.97
C VAL A 355 -10.53 2.07 -8.94
N TYR A 356 -10.59 0.78 -8.72
CA TYR A 356 -11.82 0.00 -8.79
C TYR A 356 -12.09 -0.76 -7.50
N PRO A 357 -13.37 -0.89 -7.10
CA PRO A 357 -13.75 -1.74 -5.99
C PRO A 357 -13.68 -3.23 -6.37
N VAL A 358 -13.41 -4.06 -5.38
CA VAL A 358 -13.60 -5.51 -5.46
C VAL A 358 -15.02 -5.80 -4.98
N MET A 359 -15.96 -5.78 -5.92
CA MET A 359 -17.38 -5.94 -5.59
C MET A 359 -17.71 -7.39 -5.22
N SER A 360 -18.77 -7.54 -4.42
CA SER A 360 -19.31 -8.85 -4.05
C SER A 360 -19.80 -9.62 -5.29
N SER A 361 -19.92 -10.95 -5.16
CA SER A 361 -20.47 -11.80 -6.22
C SER A 361 -21.93 -11.51 -6.53
N THR A 362 -22.65 -10.87 -5.61
CA THR A 362 -24.03 -10.42 -5.82
C THR A 362 -24.06 -9.18 -6.71
N ASP A 363 -23.15 -8.24 -6.49
CA ASP A 363 -23.10 -6.98 -7.25
C ASP A 363 -22.39 -7.12 -8.58
N ASP A 364 -21.46 -8.07 -8.70
CA ASP A 364 -20.77 -8.38 -9.95
C ASP A 364 -20.62 -9.89 -10.14
N LYS A 365 -21.52 -10.46 -10.93
CA LYS A 365 -21.58 -11.91 -11.20
C LYS A 365 -20.59 -12.35 -12.27
N ASP A 366 -20.05 -11.43 -13.05
CA ASP A 366 -19.18 -11.75 -14.18
C ASP A 366 -17.74 -12.08 -13.73
N ILE A 367 -17.33 -11.56 -12.56
CA ILE A 367 -16.02 -11.84 -11.99
C ILE A 367 -16.09 -13.07 -11.08
N LYS A 368 -15.23 -14.03 -11.36
CA LYS A 368 -15.07 -15.25 -10.54
C LYS A 368 -13.87 -15.10 -9.62
N ALA A 369 -14.03 -15.57 -8.38
CA ALA A 369 -12.93 -15.71 -7.46
C ALA A 369 -11.82 -16.62 -8.03
N ASP A 370 -10.56 -16.26 -7.79
CA ASP A 370 -9.43 -17.10 -8.19
C ASP A 370 -9.41 -18.38 -7.35
N PRO A 371 -9.43 -19.59 -7.98
CA PRO A 371 -9.51 -20.84 -7.25
C PRO A 371 -8.25 -21.16 -6.42
N ASP A 372 -7.09 -20.73 -6.85
CA ASP A 372 -5.83 -20.99 -6.15
C ASP A 372 -5.75 -20.15 -4.86
N VAL A 373 -6.13 -18.89 -4.92
CA VAL A 373 -6.24 -18.03 -3.75
C VAL A 373 -7.34 -18.50 -2.81
N GLU A 374 -8.48 -18.95 -3.35
CA GLU A 374 -9.56 -19.50 -2.54
C GLU A 374 -9.11 -20.74 -1.75
N GLN A 375 -8.28 -21.58 -2.36
CA GLN A 375 -7.73 -22.77 -1.68
C GLN A 375 -6.79 -22.37 -0.53
N VAL A 376 -5.97 -21.34 -0.70
CA VAL A 376 -5.12 -20.80 0.37
C VAL A 376 -5.98 -20.33 1.56
N ILE A 377 -7.08 -19.62 1.28
CA ILE A 377 -8.00 -19.14 2.31
C ILE A 377 -8.65 -20.32 3.05
N LYS A 378 -9.18 -21.30 2.34
CA LYS A 378 -9.83 -22.47 2.93
C LYS A 378 -8.89 -23.28 3.81
N ASP A 379 -7.66 -23.52 3.36
CA ASP A 379 -6.64 -24.19 4.14
C ASP A 379 -6.30 -23.43 5.43
N ALA A 380 -6.12 -22.12 5.34
CA ALA A 380 -5.85 -21.28 6.50
C ALA A 380 -7.02 -21.27 7.50
N GLN A 381 -8.25 -21.15 7.02
CA GLN A 381 -9.45 -21.24 7.85
C GLN A 381 -9.56 -22.58 8.58
N GLN A 382 -9.28 -23.68 7.90
CA GLN A 382 -9.30 -25.03 8.48
C GLN A 382 -8.26 -25.17 9.59
N ARG A 383 -7.03 -24.68 9.37
CA ARG A 383 -5.96 -24.71 10.37
C ARG A 383 -6.27 -23.84 11.58
N THR A 384 -6.73 -22.61 11.36
CA THR A 384 -7.03 -21.67 12.44
C THR A 384 -8.29 -22.05 13.22
N SER A 385 -9.25 -22.76 12.63
CA SER A 385 -10.45 -23.24 13.31
C SER A 385 -10.15 -24.17 14.48
N LYS A 386 -9.06 -24.91 14.42
CA LYS A 386 -8.60 -25.77 15.53
C LYS A 386 -8.26 -24.95 16.79
N ILE A 387 -7.81 -23.71 16.59
CA ILE A 387 -7.49 -22.79 17.68
C ILE A 387 -8.74 -22.01 18.09
N THR A 388 -9.44 -21.39 17.15
CA THR A 388 -10.57 -20.49 17.43
C THR A 388 -11.81 -21.20 17.95
N ASN A 389 -11.97 -22.49 17.65
CA ASN A 389 -13.10 -23.30 18.15
C ASN A 389 -12.82 -23.90 19.54
N SER A 390 -11.65 -23.69 20.12
CA SER A 390 -11.34 -24.13 21.49
C SER A 390 -12.17 -23.30 22.47
N VAL A 391 -12.90 -24.00 23.36
CA VAL A 391 -13.63 -23.33 24.44
C VAL A 391 -12.63 -22.81 25.48
N ILE A 392 -12.51 -21.50 25.60
CA ILE A 392 -11.59 -20.82 26.52
C ILE A 392 -12.30 -20.31 27.78
N GLY A 393 -13.62 -20.30 27.81
CA GLY A 393 -14.41 -19.80 28.92
C GLY A 393 -15.90 -19.99 28.69
N LYS A 394 -16.68 -19.61 29.70
CA LYS A 394 -18.14 -19.60 29.64
C LYS A 394 -18.67 -18.26 30.07
N ALA A 395 -19.65 -17.71 29.37
CA ALA A 395 -20.41 -16.56 29.83
C ALA A 395 -21.46 -16.98 30.83
N GLU A 396 -21.67 -16.20 31.87
CA GLU A 396 -22.70 -16.46 32.89
C GLU A 396 -24.13 -16.40 32.30
N LYS A 397 -24.30 -15.48 31.35
CA LYS A 397 -25.57 -15.30 30.61
C LYS A 397 -25.29 -15.15 29.11
N ALA A 398 -26.25 -15.62 28.30
CA ALA A 398 -26.23 -15.31 26.87
C ALA A 398 -26.42 -13.78 26.70
N LYS A 399 -25.46 -13.14 26.04
CA LYS A 399 -25.48 -11.69 25.75
C LYS A 399 -24.73 -11.43 24.46
N ASP A 400 -25.34 -10.66 23.60
CA ASP A 400 -24.64 -10.13 22.43
C ASP A 400 -23.75 -8.98 22.88
N ILE A 401 -22.45 -9.13 22.66
CA ILE A 401 -21.45 -8.07 22.90
C ILE A 401 -21.19 -7.40 21.56
N THR A 402 -21.62 -6.15 21.45
CA THR A 402 -21.54 -5.40 20.20
C THR A 402 -20.54 -4.27 20.26
N LYS A 403 -19.94 -3.96 19.12
CA LYS A 403 -19.13 -2.76 18.91
C LYS A 403 -20.05 -1.67 18.39
N ASP A 404 -20.39 -0.69 19.24
CA ASP A 404 -21.14 0.50 18.84
C ASP A 404 -20.20 1.69 18.73
N LEU A 405 -19.94 2.14 17.52
CA LEU A 405 -19.05 3.26 17.23
C LEU A 405 -19.76 4.63 17.25
N ASN A 406 -21.09 4.64 17.37
CA ASN A 406 -21.89 5.85 17.22
C ASN A 406 -22.65 6.24 18.50
N SER A 407 -22.42 5.55 19.60
CA SER A 407 -23.12 5.82 20.88
C SER A 407 -22.24 6.63 21.80
N ASP A 408 -22.85 7.57 22.53
CA ASP A 408 -22.24 8.28 23.64
C ASP A 408 -22.16 7.43 24.91
N THR A 409 -22.51 6.14 24.82
CA THR A 409 -22.50 5.16 25.89
C THR A 409 -21.28 4.25 25.81
N GLU A 410 -21.06 3.48 26.87
CA GLU A 410 -19.96 2.49 26.93
C GLU A 410 -20.02 1.51 25.75
N ASN A 411 -18.84 1.18 25.24
CA ASN A 411 -18.67 0.17 24.20
C ASN A 411 -18.35 -1.18 24.85
N GLU A 412 -19.29 -2.10 24.89
CA GLU A 412 -19.16 -3.40 25.56
C GLU A 412 -17.99 -4.25 25.07
N VAL A 413 -17.65 -4.17 23.76
CA VAL A 413 -16.45 -4.83 23.24
C VAL A 413 -15.19 -4.15 23.75
N GLY A 414 -15.17 -2.81 23.80
CA GLY A 414 -14.07 -2.02 24.36
C GLY A 414 -13.86 -2.38 25.83
N ASP A 415 -14.90 -2.44 26.61
CA ASP A 415 -14.84 -2.80 28.04
C ASP A 415 -14.25 -4.20 28.24
N LEU A 416 -14.72 -5.18 27.47
CA LEU A 416 -14.17 -6.53 27.52
C LEU A 416 -12.67 -6.57 27.20
N VAL A 417 -12.23 -5.81 26.19
CA VAL A 417 -10.82 -5.73 25.77
C VAL A 417 -9.97 -5.10 26.88
N VAL A 418 -10.37 -3.93 27.41
CA VAL A 418 -9.57 -3.24 28.44
C VAL A 418 -9.55 -4.01 29.77
N ASP A 419 -10.64 -4.67 30.14
CA ASP A 419 -10.68 -5.53 31.33
C ASP A 419 -9.73 -6.73 31.18
N ALA A 420 -9.70 -7.35 30.00
CA ALA A 420 -8.78 -8.43 29.71
C ALA A 420 -7.31 -7.96 29.74
N GLN A 421 -7.02 -6.80 29.18
CA GLN A 421 -5.67 -6.20 29.23
C GLN A 421 -5.23 -5.91 30.67
N LEU A 422 -6.13 -5.35 31.49
CA LEU A 422 -5.85 -5.05 32.88
C LEU A 422 -5.63 -6.32 33.73
N ALA A 423 -6.44 -7.34 33.47
CA ALA A 423 -6.30 -8.64 34.12
C ALA A 423 -4.96 -9.30 33.76
N GLU A 424 -4.57 -9.25 32.50
CA GLU A 424 -3.29 -9.81 32.04
C GLU A 424 -2.10 -9.04 32.63
N ALA A 425 -2.14 -7.72 32.64
CA ALA A 425 -1.10 -6.89 33.27
C ALA A 425 -0.88 -7.28 34.76
N LYS A 426 -1.98 -7.45 35.50
CA LYS A 426 -1.94 -7.90 36.90
C LYS A 426 -1.37 -9.32 37.01
N ARG A 427 -1.73 -10.21 36.12
CA ARG A 427 -1.20 -11.60 36.09
C ARG A 427 0.31 -11.62 35.87
N GLU A 428 0.82 -10.72 35.02
CA GLU A 428 2.26 -10.55 34.76
C GLU A 428 2.99 -9.75 35.85
N GLY A 429 2.31 -9.36 36.94
CA GLY A 429 2.90 -8.62 38.02
C GLY A 429 3.12 -7.14 37.73
N ILE A 430 2.49 -6.61 36.72
CA ILE A 430 2.55 -5.19 36.37
C ILE A 430 1.51 -4.43 37.21
N ALA A 431 1.95 -3.43 37.97
CA ALA A 431 1.07 -2.54 38.69
C ALA A 431 0.38 -1.58 37.70
N ALA A 432 -0.82 -1.94 37.29
CA ALA A 432 -1.64 -1.13 36.42
C ALA A 432 -3.02 -0.91 37.04
N ASP A 433 -3.49 0.32 37.05
CA ASP A 433 -4.80 0.70 37.56
C ASP A 433 -5.82 0.94 36.44
N VAL A 434 -5.35 1.22 35.22
CA VAL A 434 -6.18 1.57 34.06
C VAL A 434 -5.64 0.90 32.81
N ALA A 435 -6.53 0.46 31.94
CA ALA A 435 -6.20 0.04 30.59
C ALA A 435 -6.95 0.92 29.57
N LEU A 436 -6.32 1.18 28.44
CA LEU A 436 -6.87 1.98 27.33
C LEU A 436 -6.69 1.22 26.02
N THR A 437 -7.68 1.34 25.16
CA THR A 437 -7.60 0.83 23.79
C THR A 437 -8.08 1.89 22.79
N ASN A 438 -7.59 1.84 21.58
CA ASN A 438 -8.11 2.66 20.50
C ASN A 438 -9.43 2.05 19.95
N GLY A 439 -10.29 2.90 19.46
CA GLY A 439 -11.58 2.49 18.88
C GLY A 439 -11.48 1.82 17.52
#